data_b311a84370db5313f570051f57fd912b
#
_entry.id   b311a84370db5313f570051f57fd912b
#
_cell.length_a   1.000
_cell.length_b   1.000
_cell.length_c   1.000
_cell.angle_alpha   90.00
_cell.angle_beta   90.00
_cell.angle_gamma   90.00
#
_symmetry.space_group_name_H-M   'P 1'
#
loop_
_entity.id
_entity.type
_entity.pdbx_description
1 polymer ?
#
loop_
_entity_poly.entity_id
_entity_poly.type
_entity_poly.pdbx_seq_one_letter_code
_entity_poly.pdbx_strand_id
1 'polypeptide(L)'
;MGQWLYRKNNNEVPTCWSAELVENASKIRVRYGIVGKTIRTDVYIVTQKDPAAELKSRYNDKRKTGYVTMEDVKDDGSIILPPVEDVEGEQSRFLINYLNTYLPSYRTNENNGGLLPMLAKSYTGKVWDKVSVMLGQYKINGLRCFISAEYNNGDMFKPVRLRFQSREGIYWNTLGNLEEYLLYWLDKRLIQYMLDENWVLDGEIYLPGYTVNQINHFVKDANCVENKALQFWCYDVAVQDMRQELRYHFLEGLLPTKITRFPTLDAHLNNKERIIVLPIHSITNDIEAKKARDFYIGLGFEGLILRNPDADYQYGRRRVGYMEKFKSATDGKFVIVDIYKEPKRDLPIILCQNDVNHAKFETRLSATHEYQQMILRDKHLYIGKHLFVEFGERSGVEKVPFHIKQTKILLDE
;
A
#
# COMPACT_ATOMS: atom_id res chain seq x y z
N MET A 1 -10.24 -5.65 32.74
CA MET A 1 -10.36 -4.75 31.56
C MET A 1 -9.25 -5.08 30.59
N GLY A 2 -9.52 -5.04 29.28
CA GLY A 2 -8.50 -5.22 28.28
C GLY A 2 -7.53 -4.03 28.24
N GLN A 3 -6.28 -4.28 27.86
CA GLN A 3 -5.28 -3.25 27.71
C GLN A 3 -5.67 -2.26 26.58
N TRP A 4 -5.55 -0.96 26.83
CA TRP A 4 -5.75 0.06 25.81
C TRP A 4 -4.54 0.18 24.88
N LEU A 5 -4.85 0.29 23.60
CA LEU A 5 -3.90 0.66 22.55
C LEU A 5 -4.30 2.01 21.96
N TYR A 6 -3.30 2.83 21.60
CA TYR A 6 -3.50 4.17 21.10
C TYR A 6 -2.82 4.37 19.75
N ARG A 7 -3.40 5.24 18.92
CA ARG A 7 -2.85 5.65 17.65
C ARG A 7 -3.48 6.95 17.18
N LYS A 8 -2.73 7.82 16.51
CA LYS A 8 -3.32 8.94 15.77
C LYS A 8 -4.10 8.43 14.55
N ASN A 9 -5.25 9.03 14.26
CA ASN A 9 -6.01 8.80 13.03
C ASN A 9 -5.50 9.70 11.90
N ASN A 10 -6.15 9.69 10.74
CA ASN A 10 -5.76 10.50 9.57
C ASN A 10 -5.74 12.00 9.82
N ASN A 11 -6.52 12.46 10.78
CA ASN A 11 -6.61 13.87 11.16
C ASN A 11 -5.66 14.19 12.32
N GLU A 12 -4.66 13.31 12.56
CA GLU A 12 -3.70 13.41 13.67
C GLU A 12 -4.36 13.43 15.06
N VAL A 13 -5.61 12.95 15.17
CA VAL A 13 -6.35 12.89 16.44
C VAL A 13 -6.14 11.54 17.10
N PRO A 14 -5.80 11.50 18.40
CA PRO A 14 -5.63 10.25 19.14
C PRO A 14 -6.91 9.41 19.15
N THR A 15 -6.75 8.14 18.82
CA THR A 15 -7.79 7.11 18.92
C THR A 15 -7.34 6.00 19.85
N CYS A 16 -8.28 5.32 20.46
CA CYS A 16 -8.04 4.18 21.34
C CYS A 16 -8.78 2.94 20.88
N TRP A 17 -8.24 1.79 21.25
CA TRP A 17 -8.83 0.48 21.01
C TRP A 17 -8.45 -0.48 22.13
N SER A 18 -9.40 -1.30 22.59
CA SER A 18 -9.18 -2.33 23.59
C SER A 18 -10.05 -3.53 23.29
N ALA A 19 -9.65 -4.72 23.72
CA ALA A 19 -10.44 -5.93 23.65
C ALA A 19 -10.28 -6.76 24.91
N GLU A 20 -11.33 -7.49 25.28
CA GLU A 20 -11.32 -8.38 26.43
C GLU A 20 -12.24 -9.59 26.20
N LEU A 21 -11.93 -10.70 26.84
CA LEU A 21 -12.82 -11.85 26.88
C LEU A 21 -13.95 -11.60 27.87
N VAL A 22 -15.17 -11.91 27.47
CA VAL A 22 -16.37 -11.80 28.27
C VAL A 22 -17.21 -13.07 28.16
N GLU A 23 -18.24 -13.21 29.04
CA GLU A 23 -19.18 -14.34 29.04
C GLU A 23 -18.45 -15.70 29.07
N ASN A 24 -17.63 -15.92 30.08
CA ASN A 24 -16.83 -17.15 30.26
C ASN A 24 -15.95 -17.46 29.03
N ALA A 25 -15.35 -16.43 28.44
CA ALA A 25 -14.48 -16.49 27.28
C ALA A 25 -15.15 -16.96 25.97
N SER A 26 -16.49 -16.95 25.91
CA SER A 26 -17.23 -17.27 24.70
C SER A 26 -17.33 -16.10 23.72
N LYS A 27 -17.09 -14.87 24.20
CA LYS A 27 -17.17 -13.65 23.40
C LYS A 27 -15.98 -12.72 23.66
N ILE A 28 -15.66 -11.91 22.66
CA ILE A 28 -14.68 -10.83 22.74
C ILE A 28 -15.43 -9.50 22.64
N ARG A 29 -15.35 -8.69 23.69
CA ARG A 29 -15.80 -7.30 23.69
C ARG A 29 -14.69 -6.42 23.18
N VAL A 30 -14.97 -5.62 22.16
CA VAL A 30 -14.05 -4.64 21.58
C VAL A 30 -14.58 -3.24 21.83
N ARG A 31 -13.73 -2.36 22.37
CA ARG A 31 -14.05 -0.95 22.63
C ARG A 31 -13.10 -0.09 21.79
N TYR A 32 -13.61 0.92 21.10
CA TYR A 32 -12.79 1.77 20.24
C TYR A 32 -13.44 3.12 19.97
N GLY A 33 -12.63 4.11 19.72
CA GLY A 33 -13.13 5.46 19.40
C GLY A 33 -12.02 6.51 19.37
N ILE A 34 -12.45 7.78 19.34
CA ILE A 34 -11.59 8.95 19.52
C ILE A 34 -11.47 9.21 21.02
N VAL A 35 -10.25 9.38 21.50
CA VAL A 35 -10.01 9.73 22.91
C VAL A 35 -10.72 11.05 23.25
N GLY A 36 -11.47 11.07 24.33
CA GLY A 36 -12.29 12.21 24.75
C GLY A 36 -13.67 12.30 24.08
N LYS A 37 -14.03 11.33 23.26
CA LYS A 37 -15.34 11.19 22.65
C LYS A 37 -16.01 9.88 23.09
N THR A 38 -17.28 9.70 22.75
CA THR A 38 -18.00 8.45 23.04
C THR A 38 -17.29 7.25 22.45
N ILE A 39 -17.01 6.25 23.28
CA ILE A 39 -16.37 4.99 22.89
C ILE A 39 -17.43 3.99 22.41
N ARG A 40 -17.22 3.45 21.22
CA ARG A 40 -18.08 2.39 20.67
C ARG A 40 -17.70 1.04 21.23
N THR A 41 -18.69 0.18 21.37
CA THR A 41 -18.51 -1.19 21.86
C THR A 41 -19.14 -2.17 20.88
N ASP A 42 -18.34 -3.13 20.41
CA ASP A 42 -18.79 -4.27 19.61
C ASP A 42 -18.50 -5.57 20.36
N VAL A 43 -19.31 -6.60 20.13
CA VAL A 43 -19.14 -7.93 20.73
C VAL A 43 -19.09 -8.98 19.63
N TYR A 44 -18.04 -9.80 19.64
CA TYR A 44 -17.79 -10.85 18.67
C TYR A 44 -17.81 -12.22 19.35
N ILE A 45 -18.35 -13.23 18.69
CA ILE A 45 -18.26 -14.62 19.15
C ILE A 45 -16.83 -15.12 18.91
N VAL A 46 -16.28 -15.83 19.88
CA VAL A 46 -14.98 -16.50 19.75
C VAL A 46 -15.11 -17.64 18.74
N THR A 47 -14.24 -17.67 17.77
CA THR A 47 -14.23 -18.65 16.67
C THR A 47 -13.10 -19.67 16.77
N GLN A 48 -12.05 -19.36 17.54
CA GLN A 48 -10.91 -20.27 17.74
C GLN A 48 -11.12 -21.17 18.97
N LYS A 49 -10.51 -22.35 18.97
CA LYS A 49 -10.54 -23.30 20.10
C LYS A 49 -9.90 -22.72 21.37
N ASP A 50 -8.91 -21.83 21.20
CA ASP A 50 -8.27 -21.09 22.29
C ASP A 50 -8.70 -19.62 22.23
N PRO A 51 -9.62 -19.19 23.13
CA PRO A 51 -10.05 -17.79 23.20
C PRO A 51 -8.93 -16.81 23.49
N ALA A 52 -7.94 -17.20 24.31
CA ALA A 52 -6.82 -16.34 24.63
C ALA A 52 -5.90 -16.13 23.41
N ALA A 53 -5.70 -17.15 22.61
CA ALA A 53 -4.94 -17.02 21.36
C ALA A 53 -5.68 -16.12 20.36
N GLU A 54 -7.01 -16.19 20.26
CA GLU A 54 -7.77 -15.28 19.39
C GLU A 54 -7.68 -13.84 19.87
N LEU A 55 -7.80 -13.57 21.17
CA LEU A 55 -7.63 -12.25 21.74
C LEU A 55 -6.24 -11.69 21.46
N LYS A 56 -5.19 -12.48 21.69
CA LYS A 56 -3.80 -12.11 21.39
C LYS A 56 -3.59 -11.82 19.92
N SER A 57 -4.19 -12.59 19.01
CA SER A 57 -4.13 -12.34 17.58
C SER A 57 -4.73 -10.97 17.22
N ARG A 58 -5.87 -10.60 17.79
CA ARG A 58 -6.52 -9.31 17.56
C ARG A 58 -5.66 -8.14 18.04
N TYR A 59 -4.99 -8.25 19.20
CA TYR A 59 -4.03 -7.27 19.68
C TYR A 59 -2.83 -7.15 18.71
N ASN A 60 -2.26 -8.25 18.29
CA ASN A 60 -1.15 -8.26 17.33
C ASN A 60 -1.53 -7.62 16.00
N ASP A 61 -2.74 -7.88 15.49
CA ASP A 61 -3.22 -7.27 14.25
C ASP A 61 -3.42 -5.75 14.39
N LYS A 62 -3.85 -5.28 15.57
CA LYS A 62 -3.92 -3.85 15.85
C LYS A 62 -2.52 -3.22 15.95
N ARG A 63 -1.58 -3.87 16.62
CA ARG A 63 -0.18 -3.40 16.70
C ARG A 63 0.45 -3.30 15.30
N LYS A 64 0.23 -4.28 14.43
CA LYS A 64 0.67 -4.21 13.00
C LYS A 64 0.07 -3.02 12.23
N THR A 65 -1.00 -2.44 12.71
CA THR A 65 -1.62 -1.24 12.11
C THR A 65 -1.20 0.05 12.81
N GLY A 66 -0.18 0.02 13.66
CA GLY A 66 0.41 1.18 14.30
C GLY A 66 -0.28 1.60 15.61
N TYR A 67 -1.02 0.72 16.24
CA TYR A 67 -1.48 0.94 17.61
C TYR A 67 -0.39 0.52 18.59
N VAL A 68 -0.11 1.38 19.57
CA VAL A 68 0.88 1.17 20.63
C VAL A 68 0.23 1.17 22.00
N THR A 69 0.87 0.54 22.99
CA THR A 69 0.46 0.62 24.39
C THR A 69 0.92 1.94 25.00
N MET A 70 0.41 2.29 26.20
CA MET A 70 0.91 3.44 26.92
C MET A 70 2.39 3.29 27.32
N GLU A 71 2.86 2.08 27.55
CA GLU A 71 4.25 1.76 27.86
C GLU A 71 5.19 1.98 26.67
N ASP A 72 4.68 1.85 25.45
CA ASP A 72 5.43 2.11 24.22
C ASP A 72 5.49 3.62 23.87
N VAL A 73 4.63 4.45 24.50
CA VAL A 73 4.61 5.90 24.28
C VAL A 73 5.75 6.53 25.07
N LYS A 74 6.55 7.39 24.41
CA LYS A 74 7.68 8.07 25.07
C LYS A 74 7.18 8.90 26.24
N ASP A 75 7.86 8.75 27.36
CA ASP A 75 7.69 9.52 28.57
C ASP A 75 9.01 10.25 28.87
N ASP A 76 8.98 11.56 29.02
CA ASP A 76 10.13 12.37 29.43
C ASP A 76 10.18 12.57 30.96
N GLY A 77 9.29 11.91 31.70
CA GLY A 77 9.20 11.99 33.16
C GLY A 77 8.57 13.28 33.68
N SER A 78 8.21 14.21 32.83
CA SER A 78 7.59 15.50 33.20
C SER A 78 6.07 15.49 33.21
N ILE A 79 5.45 14.50 32.59
CA ILE A 79 3.99 14.39 32.41
C ILE A 79 3.45 13.27 33.28
N ILE A 80 2.50 13.59 34.13
CA ILE A 80 1.73 12.58 34.89
C ILE A 80 0.72 11.96 33.93
N LEU A 81 0.87 10.67 33.64
CA LEU A 81 -0.08 9.92 32.83
C LEU A 81 -1.42 9.81 33.56
N PRO A 82 -2.54 10.17 32.91
CA PRO A 82 -3.85 9.95 33.47
C PRO A 82 -4.15 8.44 33.54
N PRO A 83 -5.00 8.01 34.46
CA PRO A 83 -5.48 6.64 34.49
C PRO A 83 -6.06 6.20 33.14
N VAL A 84 -5.84 4.95 32.78
CA VAL A 84 -6.32 4.36 31.51
C VAL A 84 -7.84 4.40 31.34
N GLU A 85 -8.55 4.57 32.44
CA GLU A 85 -10.03 4.62 32.51
C GLU A 85 -10.60 5.94 31.96
N ASP A 86 -9.76 6.99 31.84
CA ASP A 86 -10.18 8.34 31.45
C ASP A 86 -10.14 8.57 29.92
N VAL A 87 -10.41 7.54 29.13
CA VAL A 87 -10.50 7.70 27.65
C VAL A 87 -11.75 8.47 27.20
N GLU A 88 -12.73 8.61 28.06
CA GLU A 88 -13.97 9.38 27.86
C GLU A 88 -14.07 10.57 28.84
N GLY A 89 -14.61 11.68 28.35
CA GLY A 89 -14.96 12.82 29.20
C GLY A 89 -13.88 13.89 29.33
N GLU A 90 -14.07 14.82 30.27
CA GLU A 90 -13.23 16.01 30.40
C GLU A 90 -11.81 15.73 30.90
N GLN A 91 -11.63 14.72 31.73
CA GLN A 91 -10.32 14.33 32.27
C GLN A 91 -9.42 13.77 31.17
N SER A 92 -10.00 13.28 30.08
CA SER A 92 -9.24 12.83 28.91
C SER A 92 -8.39 13.92 28.22
N ARG A 93 -8.53 15.20 28.59
CA ARG A 93 -7.72 16.31 28.04
C ARG A 93 -6.22 16.09 28.30
N PHE A 94 -5.85 15.62 29.48
CA PHE A 94 -4.45 15.33 29.81
C PHE A 94 -3.93 14.17 28.94
N LEU A 95 -4.71 13.11 28.82
CA LEU A 95 -4.39 11.98 27.95
C LEU A 95 -4.29 12.41 26.47
N ILE A 96 -5.21 13.24 25.98
CA ILE A 96 -5.15 13.77 24.61
C ILE A 96 -3.88 14.58 24.37
N ASN A 97 -3.53 15.48 25.28
CA ASN A 97 -2.32 16.29 25.18
C ASN A 97 -1.06 15.43 25.16
N TYR A 98 -0.97 14.48 26.08
CA TYR A 98 0.12 13.51 26.14
C TYR A 98 0.24 12.72 24.83
N LEU A 99 -0.86 12.12 24.37
CA LEU A 99 -0.87 11.34 23.13
C LEU A 99 -0.58 12.17 21.88
N ASN A 100 -1.00 13.43 21.85
CA ASN A 100 -0.65 14.34 20.76
C ASN A 100 0.84 14.64 20.70
N THR A 101 1.49 14.72 21.85
CA THR A 101 2.93 15.01 21.96
C THR A 101 3.78 13.78 21.60
N TYR A 102 3.44 12.63 22.14
CA TYR A 102 4.32 11.45 22.13
C TYR A 102 3.91 10.35 21.13
N LEU A 103 2.65 10.28 20.69
CA LEU A 103 2.27 9.31 19.67
C LEU A 103 2.92 9.67 18.32
N PRO A 104 3.46 8.65 17.63
CA PRO A 104 3.94 8.83 16.27
C PRO A 104 2.86 9.44 15.37
N SER A 105 3.30 10.27 14.42
CA SER A 105 2.40 10.75 13.38
C SER A 105 1.86 9.56 12.60
N TYR A 106 0.56 9.59 12.31
CA TYR A 106 -0.08 8.61 11.44
C TYR A 106 0.60 8.51 10.05
N ARG A 107 1.24 9.59 9.62
CA ARG A 107 1.86 9.71 8.28
C ARG A 107 3.19 8.99 8.16
N THR A 108 3.80 8.61 9.27
CA THR A 108 5.15 8.06 9.31
C THR A 108 5.19 6.60 9.71
N ASN A 109 6.24 5.92 9.26
CA ASN A 109 6.58 4.58 9.70
C ASN A 109 7.20 4.64 11.11
N GLU A 110 6.66 3.89 12.04
CA GLU A 110 7.06 3.88 13.45
C GLU A 110 8.54 3.47 13.64
N ASN A 111 9.07 2.62 12.77
CA ASN A 111 10.42 2.08 12.93
C ASN A 111 11.51 3.02 12.42
N ASN A 112 11.22 3.92 11.49
CA ASN A 112 12.23 4.75 10.82
C ASN A 112 11.82 6.20 10.59
N GLY A 113 10.61 6.60 11.00
CA GLY A 113 10.10 7.97 10.85
C GLY A 113 9.80 8.40 9.40
N GLY A 114 10.02 7.53 8.42
CA GLY A 114 9.77 7.85 7.02
C GLY A 114 8.28 7.96 6.70
N LEU A 115 7.92 8.83 5.75
CA LEU A 115 6.54 9.04 5.34
C LEU A 115 5.96 7.78 4.67
N LEU A 116 4.71 7.49 4.97
CA LEU A 116 3.99 6.35 4.38
C LEU A 116 3.15 6.81 3.17
N PRO A 117 3.39 6.29 1.96
CA PRO A 117 2.65 6.72 0.79
C PRO A 117 1.19 6.24 0.79
N MET A 118 0.33 6.99 0.10
CA MET A 118 -1.02 6.55 -0.20
C MET A 118 -1.00 5.24 -0.99
N LEU A 119 -1.86 4.29 -0.61
CA LEU A 119 -1.89 2.95 -1.18
C LEU A 119 -3.16 2.69 -1.99
N ALA A 120 -3.00 2.12 -3.19
CA ALA A 120 -4.10 1.71 -4.04
C ALA A 120 -4.79 0.44 -3.55
N LYS A 121 -6.13 0.41 -3.61
CA LYS A 121 -6.91 -0.83 -3.53
C LYS A 121 -6.91 -1.56 -4.86
N SER A 122 -7.21 -2.86 -4.84
CA SER A 122 -7.45 -3.60 -6.07
C SER A 122 -8.78 -3.15 -6.67
N TYR A 123 -8.78 -2.92 -7.97
CA TYR A 123 -9.97 -2.57 -8.73
C TYR A 123 -10.98 -3.72 -8.73
N THR A 124 -12.25 -3.38 -8.52
CA THR A 124 -13.35 -4.35 -8.50
C THR A 124 -14.54 -3.91 -9.36
N GLY A 125 -14.46 -2.75 -10.01
CA GLY A 125 -15.56 -2.12 -10.73
C GLY A 125 -16.58 -1.39 -9.83
N LYS A 126 -16.64 -1.68 -8.54
CA LYS A 126 -17.60 -1.09 -7.60
C LYS A 126 -17.42 0.41 -7.36
N VAL A 127 -16.30 0.97 -7.79
CA VAL A 127 -16.06 2.42 -7.69
C VAL A 127 -17.09 3.20 -8.50
N TRP A 128 -17.55 2.67 -9.62
CA TRP A 128 -18.52 3.32 -10.51
C TRP A 128 -19.93 3.46 -9.92
N ASP A 129 -20.23 2.75 -8.82
CA ASP A 129 -21.48 2.94 -8.07
C ASP A 129 -21.49 4.27 -7.29
N LYS A 130 -20.32 4.92 -7.11
CA LYS A 130 -20.13 6.08 -6.23
C LYS A 130 -19.47 7.27 -6.90
N VAL A 131 -18.73 7.05 -7.98
CA VAL A 131 -17.92 8.05 -8.65
C VAL A 131 -18.19 8.01 -10.14
N SER A 132 -18.46 9.16 -10.75
CA SER A 132 -18.76 9.27 -12.18
C SER A 132 -17.52 9.40 -13.06
N VAL A 133 -16.40 9.84 -12.49
CA VAL A 133 -15.13 10.05 -13.21
C VAL A 133 -13.96 9.63 -12.33
N MET A 134 -13.00 8.94 -12.91
CA MET A 134 -11.68 8.66 -12.33
C MET A 134 -10.58 9.14 -13.28
N LEU A 135 -9.44 9.53 -12.73
CA LEU A 135 -8.24 9.90 -13.48
C LEU A 135 -7.37 8.67 -13.67
N GLY A 136 -7.16 8.26 -14.91
CA GLY A 136 -6.33 7.10 -15.27
C GLY A 136 -4.88 7.47 -15.51
N GLN A 137 -3.96 6.69 -14.95
CA GLN A 137 -2.50 6.77 -15.17
C GLN A 137 -1.92 5.39 -15.43
N TYR A 138 -0.75 5.31 -16.10
CA TYR A 138 -0.03 4.04 -16.22
C TYR A 138 0.34 3.51 -14.83
N LYS A 139 0.23 2.21 -14.66
CA LYS A 139 0.86 1.55 -13.53
C LYS A 139 2.26 1.11 -13.91
N ILE A 140 3.25 1.81 -13.36
CA ILE A 140 4.66 1.54 -13.59
C ILE A 140 5.12 0.40 -12.68
N ASN A 141 6.08 -0.39 -13.14
CA ASN A 141 6.73 -1.44 -12.38
C ASN A 141 8.16 -1.05 -12.03
N GLY A 142 8.32 -0.09 -11.14
CA GLY A 142 9.59 0.42 -10.63
C GLY A 142 9.64 0.39 -9.10
N LEU A 143 10.44 1.28 -8.53
CA LEU A 143 10.55 1.47 -7.08
C LEU A 143 9.87 2.76 -6.66
N ARG A 144 8.78 2.66 -5.90
CA ARG A 144 8.11 3.85 -5.37
C ARG A 144 9.06 4.69 -4.57
N CYS A 145 9.07 5.98 -4.89
CA CYS A 145 9.94 6.95 -4.28
C CYS A 145 9.18 8.22 -3.89
N PHE A 146 9.39 8.66 -2.65
CA PHE A 146 9.09 10.00 -2.22
C PHE A 146 10.33 10.88 -2.35
N ILE A 147 10.16 12.09 -2.85
CA ILE A 147 11.22 13.10 -2.87
C ILE A 147 10.76 14.30 -2.05
N SER A 148 11.51 14.62 -0.99
CA SER A 148 11.37 15.82 -0.18
C SER A 148 12.60 16.70 -0.31
N ALA A 149 12.48 17.99 0.02
CA ALA A 149 13.60 18.92 0.10
C ALA A 149 13.92 19.27 1.55
N GLU A 150 15.19 19.51 1.84
CA GLU A 150 15.66 20.02 3.14
C GLU A 150 16.76 21.04 2.95
N TYR A 151 16.91 21.97 3.92
CA TYR A 151 18.04 22.88 3.93
C TYR A 151 19.33 22.14 4.29
N ASN A 152 20.37 22.37 3.51
CA ASN A 152 21.71 21.84 3.73
C ASN A 152 22.57 22.87 4.47
N ASN A 153 22.37 22.98 5.78
CA ASN A 153 23.01 24.01 6.61
C ASN A 153 24.55 23.91 6.70
N GLY A 154 25.14 22.86 6.16
CA GLY A 154 26.60 22.66 6.16
C GLY A 154 27.30 23.04 4.86
N ASP A 155 26.55 23.38 3.81
CA ASP A 155 27.11 23.66 2.47
C ASP A 155 26.48 24.93 1.87
N MET A 156 27.26 26.02 1.87
CA MET A 156 26.83 27.31 1.27
C MET A 156 26.69 27.26 -0.24
N PHE A 157 27.34 26.33 -0.91
CA PHE A 157 27.27 26.18 -2.37
C PHE A 157 26.10 25.29 -2.82
N LYS A 158 25.63 24.41 -1.92
CA LYS A 158 24.46 23.55 -2.15
C LYS A 158 23.48 23.69 -0.96
N PRO A 159 22.79 24.85 -0.86
CA PRO A 159 21.97 25.18 0.31
C PRO A 159 20.72 24.31 0.44
N VAL A 160 20.36 23.56 -0.57
CA VAL A 160 19.20 22.64 -0.62
C VAL A 160 19.68 21.28 -1.09
N ARG A 161 19.14 20.25 -0.48
CA ARG A 161 19.31 18.87 -0.92
C ARG A 161 17.97 18.16 -1.04
N LEU A 162 17.90 17.12 -1.85
CA LEU A 162 16.73 16.27 -1.99
C LEU A 162 16.95 14.95 -1.23
N ARG A 163 15.89 14.50 -0.57
CA ARG A 163 15.85 13.21 0.13
C ARG A 163 14.98 12.24 -0.66
N PHE A 164 15.53 11.09 -0.98
CA PHE A 164 14.85 10.01 -1.68
C PHE A 164 14.45 8.93 -0.70
N GLN A 165 13.18 8.64 -0.60
CA GLN A 165 12.65 7.71 0.38
C GLN A 165 11.86 6.59 -0.29
N SER A 166 12.14 5.34 0.09
CA SER A 166 11.39 4.17 -0.36
C SER A 166 9.94 4.15 0.19
N ARG A 167 9.13 3.26 -0.34
CA ARG A 167 7.77 3.01 0.13
C ARG A 167 7.70 2.67 1.63
N GLU A 168 8.72 1.99 2.16
CA GLU A 168 8.82 1.57 3.56
C GLU A 168 9.42 2.64 4.46
N GLY A 169 9.76 3.81 3.93
CA GLY A 169 10.34 4.91 4.71
C GLY A 169 11.87 4.91 4.79
N ILE A 170 12.54 4.02 4.05
CA ILE A 170 14.01 3.93 4.04
C ILE A 170 14.58 4.95 3.07
N TYR A 171 15.57 5.73 3.48
CA TYR A 171 16.24 6.71 2.64
C TYR A 171 17.36 6.08 1.80
N TRP A 172 17.44 6.49 0.55
CA TRP A 172 18.51 6.13 -0.37
C TRP A 172 19.51 7.28 -0.52
N ASN A 173 20.77 7.02 -0.21
CA ASN A 173 21.86 8.01 -0.32
C ASN A 173 22.71 7.82 -1.60
N THR A 174 22.28 6.95 -2.48
CA THR A 174 22.99 6.50 -3.69
C THR A 174 22.56 7.24 -4.97
N LEU A 175 21.58 8.14 -4.86
CA LEU A 175 20.94 8.82 -6.00
C LEU A 175 21.47 10.24 -6.24
N GLY A 176 22.72 10.54 -5.87
CA GLY A 176 23.31 11.88 -6.01
C GLY A 176 23.31 12.42 -7.45
N ASN A 177 23.50 11.55 -8.46
CA ASN A 177 23.38 11.96 -9.85
C ASN A 177 21.96 12.38 -10.26
N LEU A 178 20.94 11.72 -9.70
CA LEU A 178 19.55 12.10 -9.94
C LEU A 178 19.20 13.37 -9.16
N GLU A 179 19.72 13.53 -7.94
CA GLU A 179 19.55 14.73 -7.12
C GLU A 179 20.07 15.97 -7.85
N GLU A 180 21.30 15.94 -8.38
CA GLU A 180 21.89 17.05 -9.13
C GLU A 180 21.06 17.42 -10.36
N TYR A 181 20.59 16.42 -11.11
CA TYR A 181 19.71 16.63 -12.23
C TYR A 181 18.38 17.29 -11.81
N LEU A 182 17.74 16.79 -10.77
CA LEU A 182 16.46 17.31 -10.29
C LEU A 182 16.58 18.73 -9.73
N LEU A 183 17.60 19.05 -8.94
CA LEU A 183 17.86 20.40 -8.42
C LEU A 183 18.08 21.43 -9.52
N TYR A 184 18.62 21.00 -10.66
CA TYR A 184 18.81 21.87 -11.83
C TYR A 184 17.50 22.14 -12.58
N TRP A 185 16.62 21.12 -12.74
CA TRP A 185 15.44 21.19 -13.60
C TRP A 185 14.12 21.47 -12.87
N LEU A 186 14.05 21.24 -11.55
CA LEU A 186 12.84 21.54 -10.78
C LEU A 186 12.58 23.04 -10.70
N ASP A 187 11.32 23.44 -10.84
CA ASP A 187 10.91 24.81 -10.62
C ASP A 187 11.24 25.24 -9.18
N LYS A 188 11.86 26.41 -9.04
CA LYS A 188 12.26 26.94 -7.72
C LYS A 188 11.07 27.14 -6.78
N ARG A 189 9.88 27.43 -7.31
CA ARG A 189 8.65 27.55 -6.52
C ARG A 189 8.27 26.19 -5.92
N LEU A 190 8.42 25.10 -6.68
CA LEU A 190 8.16 23.76 -6.16
C LEU A 190 9.13 23.42 -5.03
N ILE A 191 10.43 23.68 -5.22
CA ILE A 191 11.43 23.50 -4.15
C ILE A 191 11.06 24.32 -2.91
N GLN A 192 10.57 25.55 -3.08
CA GLN A 192 10.13 26.38 -1.95
C GLN A 192 8.92 25.79 -1.24
N TYR A 193 7.91 25.28 -1.95
CA TYR A 193 6.78 24.56 -1.35
C TYR A 193 7.22 23.30 -0.61
N MET A 194 8.22 22.58 -1.15
CA MET A 194 8.78 21.39 -0.49
C MET A 194 9.49 21.74 0.82
N LEU A 195 10.17 22.89 0.90
CA LEU A 195 10.88 23.38 2.08
C LEU A 195 9.95 23.95 3.14
N ASP A 196 9.03 24.83 2.73
CA ASP A 196 8.22 25.65 3.66
C ASP A 196 6.93 24.92 4.09
N GLU A 197 6.33 24.17 3.16
CA GLU A 197 5.02 23.54 3.36
C GLU A 197 5.11 22.00 3.43
N ASN A 198 6.33 21.45 3.40
CA ASN A 198 6.58 20.02 3.43
C ASN A 198 5.87 19.24 2.31
N TRP A 199 5.77 19.83 1.11
CA TRP A 199 5.30 19.10 -0.05
C TRP A 199 6.27 17.99 -0.42
N VAL A 200 5.75 16.84 -0.77
CA VAL A 200 6.57 15.67 -1.14
C VAL A 200 6.11 15.16 -2.50
N LEU A 201 7.05 15.04 -3.44
CA LEU A 201 6.77 14.41 -4.72
C LEU A 201 6.60 12.91 -4.53
N ASP A 202 5.55 12.35 -5.09
CA ASP A 202 5.23 10.92 -5.05
C ASP A 202 5.32 10.35 -6.46
N GLY A 203 6.24 9.42 -6.63
CA GLY A 203 6.54 8.86 -7.95
C GLY A 203 7.21 7.49 -7.87
N GLU A 204 7.81 7.12 -8.97
CA GLU A 204 8.52 5.86 -9.15
C GLU A 204 9.92 6.14 -9.67
N ILE A 205 10.95 5.54 -9.05
CA ILE A 205 12.27 5.41 -9.71
C ILE A 205 12.11 4.30 -10.73
N TYR A 206 12.37 4.64 -11.97
CA TYR A 206 12.16 3.75 -13.10
C TYR A 206 13.28 3.89 -14.14
N LEU A 207 13.51 2.84 -14.88
CA LEU A 207 14.33 2.84 -16.07
C LEU A 207 13.67 1.92 -17.10
N PRO A 208 13.12 2.45 -18.20
CA PRO A 208 12.47 1.66 -19.23
C PRO A 208 13.38 0.55 -19.78
N GLY A 209 12.81 -0.62 -20.01
CA GLY A 209 13.55 -1.79 -20.51
C GLY A 209 14.18 -2.67 -19.43
N TYR A 210 14.14 -2.26 -18.16
CA TYR A 210 14.68 -3.02 -17.04
C TYR A 210 13.58 -3.52 -16.09
N THR A 211 13.84 -4.67 -15.47
CA THR A 211 12.96 -5.25 -14.46
C THR A 211 13.08 -4.51 -13.12
N VAL A 212 12.06 -4.59 -12.27
CA VAL A 212 12.09 -3.99 -10.93
C VAL A 212 13.28 -4.47 -10.08
N ASN A 213 13.71 -5.73 -10.23
CA ASN A 213 14.86 -6.27 -9.51
C ASN A 213 16.18 -5.63 -9.98
N GLN A 214 16.34 -5.39 -11.28
CA GLN A 214 17.49 -4.67 -11.83
C GLN A 214 17.48 -3.21 -11.38
N ILE A 215 16.34 -2.53 -11.46
CA ILE A 215 16.19 -1.16 -10.96
C ILE A 215 16.53 -1.07 -9.47
N ASN A 216 16.11 -2.04 -8.65
CA ASN A 216 16.46 -2.09 -7.23
C ASN A 216 17.97 -2.26 -7.00
N HIS A 217 18.66 -3.01 -7.85
CA HIS A 217 20.12 -3.09 -7.82
C HIS A 217 20.74 -1.72 -8.17
N PHE A 218 20.31 -1.10 -9.27
CA PHE A 218 20.82 0.20 -9.72
C PHE A 218 20.61 1.32 -8.70
N VAL A 219 19.47 1.33 -8.01
CA VAL A 219 19.20 2.30 -6.94
C VAL A 219 20.13 2.11 -5.73
N LYS A 220 20.54 0.89 -5.43
CA LYS A 220 21.41 0.59 -4.27
C LYS A 220 22.90 0.74 -4.54
N ASP A 221 23.31 0.76 -5.80
CA ASP A 221 24.71 0.86 -6.21
C ASP A 221 24.98 2.17 -6.95
N ALA A 222 25.56 3.15 -6.26
CA ALA A 222 25.92 4.44 -6.83
C ALA A 222 27.00 4.36 -7.94
N ASN A 223 27.77 3.27 -7.98
CA ASN A 223 28.85 3.07 -8.96
C ASN A 223 28.37 2.41 -10.25
N CYS A 224 27.16 1.87 -10.25
CA CYS A 224 26.56 1.28 -11.42
C CYS A 224 26.30 2.32 -12.51
N VAL A 225 26.62 1.99 -13.76
CA VAL A 225 26.44 2.93 -14.90
C VAL A 225 24.97 3.29 -15.07
N GLU A 226 24.08 2.35 -14.89
CA GLU A 226 22.63 2.52 -15.00
C GLU A 226 22.05 3.43 -13.91
N ASN A 227 22.70 3.55 -12.74
CA ASN A 227 22.30 4.50 -11.71
C ASN A 227 22.26 5.94 -12.26
N LYS A 228 23.18 6.30 -13.14
CA LYS A 228 23.22 7.62 -13.78
C LYS A 228 22.09 7.85 -14.79
N ALA A 229 21.43 6.79 -15.24
CA ALA A 229 20.33 6.85 -16.20
C ALA A 229 18.95 6.75 -15.52
N LEU A 230 18.88 6.46 -14.21
CA LEU A 230 17.64 6.35 -13.48
C LEU A 230 16.79 7.60 -13.64
N GLN A 231 15.49 7.40 -13.81
CA GLN A 231 14.49 8.43 -14.01
C GLN A 231 13.52 8.48 -12.83
N PHE A 232 12.96 9.64 -12.55
CA PHE A 232 11.86 9.82 -11.61
C PHE A 232 10.55 10.10 -12.37
N TRP A 233 9.62 9.19 -12.29
CA TRP A 233 8.30 9.28 -12.90
C TRP A 233 7.28 9.69 -11.85
N CYS A 234 6.95 10.99 -11.86
CA CYS A 234 6.08 11.62 -10.88
C CYS A 234 4.61 11.45 -11.27
N TYR A 235 3.79 11.00 -10.35
CA TYR A 235 2.36 10.83 -10.58
C TYR A 235 1.48 11.55 -9.56
N ASP A 236 2.05 12.06 -8.47
CA ASP A 236 1.30 12.81 -7.47
C ASP A 236 2.23 13.73 -6.65
N VAL A 237 1.65 14.64 -5.90
CA VAL A 237 2.31 15.34 -4.80
C VAL A 237 1.54 15.08 -3.51
N ALA A 238 2.26 14.64 -2.47
CA ALA A 238 1.66 14.34 -1.19
C ALA A 238 1.42 15.63 -0.39
N VAL A 239 0.29 16.24 -0.63
CA VAL A 239 -0.21 17.42 0.08
C VAL A 239 -1.55 17.06 0.69
N GLN A 240 -1.71 17.31 2.00
CA GLN A 240 -3.00 17.11 2.67
C GLN A 240 -4.00 18.21 2.30
N ASP A 241 -5.28 17.88 2.50
CA ASP A 241 -6.40 18.79 2.33
C ASP A 241 -6.48 19.42 0.93
N MET A 242 -5.85 18.76 -0.06
CA MET A 242 -5.89 19.15 -1.46
C MET A 242 -6.39 17.99 -2.31
N ARG A 243 -7.42 18.25 -3.13
CA ARG A 243 -8.00 17.24 -4.06
C ARG A 243 -6.97 16.78 -5.09
N GLN A 244 -7.09 15.54 -5.53
CA GLN A 244 -6.21 14.93 -6.53
C GLN A 244 -6.08 15.74 -7.81
N GLU A 245 -7.19 16.27 -8.31
CA GLU A 245 -7.21 17.11 -9.51
C GLU A 245 -6.32 18.34 -9.37
N LEU A 246 -6.40 19.04 -8.24
CA LEU A 246 -5.56 20.21 -7.96
C LEU A 246 -4.10 19.82 -7.79
N ARG A 247 -3.80 18.75 -7.06
CA ARG A 247 -2.42 18.26 -6.91
C ARG A 247 -1.78 17.96 -8.26
N TYR A 248 -2.53 17.34 -9.16
CA TYR A 248 -2.05 17.04 -10.49
C TYR A 248 -1.84 18.31 -11.32
N HIS A 249 -2.75 19.26 -11.23
CA HIS A 249 -2.63 20.56 -11.93
C HIS A 249 -1.37 21.33 -11.51
N PHE A 250 -1.05 21.31 -10.21
CA PHE A 250 0.21 21.88 -9.72
C PHE A 250 1.43 21.17 -10.30
N LEU A 251 1.40 19.84 -10.38
CA LEU A 251 2.50 19.08 -10.99
C LEU A 251 2.71 19.45 -12.45
N GLU A 252 1.65 19.55 -13.25
CA GLU A 252 1.72 19.97 -14.65
C GLU A 252 2.31 21.37 -14.83
N GLY A 253 2.00 22.28 -13.89
CA GLY A 253 2.47 23.67 -13.94
C GLY A 253 3.88 23.91 -13.41
N LEU A 254 4.41 22.98 -12.60
CA LEU A 254 5.69 23.16 -11.88
C LEU A 254 6.78 22.19 -12.28
N LEU A 255 6.47 21.12 -13.00
CA LEU A 255 7.44 20.16 -13.49
C LEU A 255 7.65 20.30 -15.00
N PRO A 256 8.88 20.13 -15.47
CA PRO A 256 9.14 20.13 -16.91
C PRO A 256 8.54 18.87 -17.53
N THR A 257 7.36 19.00 -18.10
CA THR A 257 6.70 17.90 -18.81
C THR A 257 6.97 18.02 -20.30
N LYS A 258 7.54 16.98 -20.88
CA LYS A 258 7.62 16.83 -22.33
C LYS A 258 7.04 15.52 -22.82
N ILE A 259 6.09 14.95 -22.07
CA ILE A 259 5.48 13.69 -22.45
C ILE A 259 4.37 13.97 -23.43
N THR A 260 4.50 13.37 -24.62
CA THR A 260 3.38 13.22 -25.54
C THR A 260 2.27 12.39 -24.87
N ARG A 261 1.02 12.66 -25.17
CA ARG A 261 -0.16 12.07 -24.52
C ARG A 261 -0.15 10.54 -24.46
N PHE A 262 0.60 9.88 -25.31
CA PHE A 262 0.69 8.41 -25.39
C PHE A 262 2.09 8.00 -25.84
N PRO A 263 3.11 8.12 -24.97
CA PRO A 263 4.45 7.70 -25.34
C PRO A 263 4.48 6.18 -25.50
N THR A 264 5.08 5.72 -26.56
CA THR A 264 5.49 4.31 -26.66
C THR A 264 6.64 4.05 -25.68
N LEU A 265 6.85 2.80 -25.29
CA LEU A 265 8.02 2.43 -24.48
C LEU A 265 9.32 2.87 -25.16
N ASP A 266 9.42 2.72 -26.49
CA ASP A 266 10.56 3.15 -27.28
C ASP A 266 10.82 4.66 -27.23
N ALA A 267 9.76 5.48 -27.21
CA ALA A 267 9.90 6.92 -27.03
C ALA A 267 10.48 7.29 -25.66
N HIS A 268 10.14 6.54 -24.61
CA HIS A 268 10.73 6.73 -23.29
C HIS A 268 12.18 6.22 -23.20
N LEU A 269 12.52 5.13 -23.84
CA LEU A 269 13.89 4.62 -23.90
C LEU A 269 14.86 5.63 -24.54
N ASN A 270 14.37 6.40 -25.49
CA ASN A 270 15.13 7.44 -26.18
C ASN A 270 15.07 8.82 -25.51
N ASN A 271 14.25 8.98 -24.45
CA ASN A 271 14.11 10.23 -23.73
C ASN A 271 15.28 10.43 -22.76
N LYS A 272 16.06 11.49 -22.98
CA LYS A 272 17.15 11.87 -22.07
C LYS A 272 16.66 12.59 -20.81
N GLU A 273 15.38 12.92 -20.73
CA GLU A 273 14.81 13.55 -19.55
C GLU A 273 14.65 12.56 -18.42
N ARG A 274 15.09 12.94 -17.24
CA ARG A 274 15.08 12.08 -16.05
C ARG A 274 13.97 12.41 -15.07
N ILE A 275 13.15 13.44 -15.36
CA ILE A 275 11.93 13.75 -14.63
C ILE A 275 10.74 13.73 -15.58
N ILE A 276 9.73 12.94 -15.24
CA ILE A 276 8.59 12.68 -16.11
C ILE A 276 7.33 12.78 -15.26
N VAL A 277 6.39 13.65 -15.65
CA VAL A 277 5.04 13.66 -15.05
C VAL A 277 4.15 12.73 -15.85
N LEU A 278 3.53 11.77 -15.19
CA LEU A 278 2.61 10.85 -15.83
C LEU A 278 1.36 11.59 -16.31
N PRO A 279 1.00 11.46 -17.59
CA PRO A 279 -0.25 12.02 -18.07
C PRO A 279 -1.44 11.35 -17.39
N ILE A 280 -2.51 12.11 -17.27
CA ILE A 280 -3.83 11.60 -16.84
C ILE A 280 -4.83 11.68 -17.99
N HIS A 281 -5.83 10.84 -17.94
CA HIS A 281 -7.03 10.97 -18.77
C HIS A 281 -8.26 10.54 -17.97
N SER A 282 -9.40 11.12 -18.31
CA SER A 282 -10.66 10.81 -17.66
C SER A 282 -11.16 9.42 -18.10
N ILE A 283 -11.63 8.65 -17.14
CA ILE A 283 -12.28 7.34 -17.32
C ILE A 283 -13.62 7.41 -16.59
N THR A 284 -14.70 7.01 -17.24
CA THR A 284 -16.06 7.23 -16.74
C THR A 284 -16.82 5.95 -16.44
N ASN A 285 -16.30 4.79 -16.83
CA ASN A 285 -16.96 3.50 -16.63
C ASN A 285 -16.00 2.31 -16.68
N ASP A 286 -16.52 1.13 -16.35
CA ASP A 286 -15.76 -0.11 -16.31
C ASP A 286 -15.20 -0.53 -17.69
N ILE A 287 -15.93 -0.27 -18.78
CA ILE A 287 -15.49 -0.62 -20.13
C ILE A 287 -14.27 0.21 -20.53
N GLU A 288 -14.29 1.51 -20.26
CA GLU A 288 -13.15 2.39 -20.51
C GLU A 288 -11.95 2.02 -19.62
N ALA A 289 -12.19 1.68 -18.35
CA ALA A 289 -11.13 1.24 -17.44
C ALA A 289 -10.44 -0.04 -17.95
N LYS A 290 -11.20 -1.01 -18.44
CA LYS A 290 -10.66 -2.24 -19.05
C LYS A 290 -9.85 -1.93 -20.31
N LYS A 291 -10.39 -1.10 -21.22
CA LYS A 291 -9.68 -0.68 -22.44
C LYS A 291 -8.36 0.04 -22.12
N ALA A 292 -8.39 0.97 -21.17
CA ALA A 292 -7.19 1.71 -20.74
C ALA A 292 -6.15 0.77 -20.12
N ARG A 293 -6.56 -0.14 -19.24
CA ARG A 293 -5.68 -1.17 -18.68
C ARG A 293 -5.00 -1.99 -19.76
N ASP A 294 -5.78 -2.53 -20.70
CA ASP A 294 -5.27 -3.42 -21.76
C ASP A 294 -4.33 -2.66 -22.71
N PHE A 295 -4.68 -1.42 -23.02
CA PHE A 295 -3.81 -0.53 -23.78
C PHE A 295 -2.47 -0.29 -23.10
N TYR A 296 -2.45 0.00 -21.78
CA TYR A 296 -1.20 0.23 -21.03
C TYR A 296 -0.37 -1.05 -20.91
N ILE A 297 -1.01 -2.21 -20.75
CA ILE A 297 -0.32 -3.50 -20.76
C ILE A 297 0.31 -3.74 -22.13
N GLY A 298 -0.38 -3.42 -23.21
CA GLY A 298 0.15 -3.49 -24.58
C GLY A 298 1.37 -2.59 -24.80
N LEU A 299 1.51 -1.49 -24.05
CA LEU A 299 2.68 -0.62 -24.05
C LEU A 299 3.81 -1.11 -23.14
N GLY A 300 3.65 -2.24 -22.42
CA GLY A 300 4.65 -2.80 -21.52
C GLY A 300 4.55 -2.33 -20.05
N PHE A 301 3.49 -1.59 -19.67
CA PHE A 301 3.24 -1.21 -18.28
C PHE A 301 2.50 -2.31 -17.53
N GLU A 302 2.48 -2.24 -16.20
CA GLU A 302 1.86 -3.25 -15.34
C GLU A 302 0.32 -3.21 -15.38
N GLY A 303 -0.25 -2.12 -15.85
CA GLY A 303 -1.68 -1.88 -15.92
C GLY A 303 -2.07 -0.42 -15.71
N LEU A 304 -3.19 -0.22 -15.00
CA LEU A 304 -3.82 1.08 -14.78
C LEU A 304 -3.88 1.42 -13.29
N ILE A 305 -3.62 2.69 -12.97
CA ILE A 305 -4.00 3.31 -11.70
C ILE A 305 -5.16 4.25 -11.97
N LEU A 306 -6.22 4.11 -11.19
CA LEU A 306 -7.38 5.00 -11.16
C LEU A 306 -7.32 5.87 -9.90
N ARG A 307 -7.47 7.18 -10.06
CA ARG A 307 -7.47 8.16 -8.97
C ARG A 307 -8.75 8.96 -8.99
N ASN A 308 -9.38 9.10 -7.85
CA ASN A 308 -10.56 9.94 -7.72
C ASN A 308 -10.13 11.42 -7.72
N PRO A 309 -10.65 12.25 -8.66
CA PRO A 309 -10.28 13.66 -8.76
C PRO A 309 -10.55 14.47 -7.47
N ASP A 310 -11.58 14.08 -6.70
CA ASP A 310 -12.00 14.78 -5.49
C ASP A 310 -11.33 14.26 -4.21
N ALA A 311 -10.50 13.21 -4.30
CA ALA A 311 -9.91 12.60 -3.12
C ALA A 311 -8.66 13.34 -2.62
N ASP A 312 -8.60 13.53 -1.30
CA ASP A 312 -7.40 14.02 -0.62
C ASP A 312 -6.28 12.98 -0.60
N TYR A 313 -5.04 13.44 -0.39
CA TYR A 313 -3.93 12.52 -0.18
C TYR A 313 -4.02 11.83 1.19
N GLN A 314 -3.99 10.51 1.21
CA GLN A 314 -4.16 9.69 2.41
C GLN A 314 -2.88 8.89 2.72
N TYR A 315 -2.03 9.40 3.59
CA TYR A 315 -0.81 8.74 4.01
C TYR A 315 -1.09 7.35 4.60
N GLY A 316 -0.30 6.34 4.18
CA GLY A 316 -0.31 4.98 4.72
C GLY A 316 -1.60 4.17 4.53
N ARG A 317 -2.59 4.66 3.81
CA ARG A 317 -3.91 4.01 3.72
C ARG A 317 -4.36 3.64 2.31
N ARG A 318 -5.26 2.65 2.32
CA ARG A 318 -6.05 2.23 1.16
C ARG A 318 -7.51 2.55 1.43
N ARG A 319 -8.04 3.60 0.83
CA ARG A 319 -9.48 3.92 0.90
C ARG A 319 -10.18 3.48 -0.38
N VAL A 320 -11.36 2.88 -0.23
CA VAL A 320 -12.24 2.55 -1.36
C VAL A 320 -12.65 3.83 -2.07
N GLY A 321 -12.53 3.85 -3.39
CA GLY A 321 -12.92 4.99 -4.19
C GLY A 321 -11.95 6.17 -4.21
N TYR A 322 -10.76 6.06 -3.58
CA TYR A 322 -9.73 7.11 -3.61
C TYR A 322 -8.68 6.80 -4.68
N MET A 323 -8.06 5.65 -4.59
CA MET A 323 -7.07 5.17 -5.56
C MET A 323 -7.19 3.66 -5.73
N GLU A 324 -7.30 3.19 -6.95
CA GLU A 324 -7.42 1.77 -7.28
C GLU A 324 -6.40 1.37 -8.33
N LYS A 325 -5.89 0.14 -8.21
CA LYS A 325 -4.95 -0.46 -9.16
C LYS A 325 -5.64 -1.57 -9.94
N PHE A 326 -5.51 -1.53 -11.25
CA PHE A 326 -6.07 -2.50 -12.17
C PHE A 326 -4.95 -3.13 -12.98
N LYS A 327 -4.45 -4.26 -12.51
CA LYS A 327 -3.42 -5.06 -13.18
C LYS A 327 -4.04 -6.07 -14.13
N SER A 328 -3.24 -6.65 -15.01
CA SER A 328 -3.64 -7.86 -15.71
C SER A 328 -3.93 -8.96 -14.66
N ALA A 329 -4.91 -9.76 -14.94
CA ALA A 329 -5.05 -11.06 -14.34
C ALA A 329 -4.63 -12.08 -15.39
N THR A 330 -3.79 -13.01 -14.98
CA THR A 330 -3.48 -14.20 -15.74
C THR A 330 -4.25 -15.34 -15.09
N ASP A 331 -4.78 -16.22 -15.88
CA ASP A 331 -5.43 -17.45 -15.41
C ASP A 331 -4.74 -18.68 -15.99
N GLY A 332 -4.96 -19.79 -15.35
CA GLY A 332 -4.44 -21.09 -15.78
C GLY A 332 -5.22 -22.22 -15.17
N LYS A 333 -5.09 -23.41 -15.78
CA LYS A 333 -5.63 -24.67 -15.26
C LYS A 333 -4.47 -25.51 -14.76
N PHE A 334 -4.53 -25.92 -13.50
CA PHE A 334 -3.45 -26.64 -12.84
C PHE A 334 -3.95 -27.95 -12.27
N VAL A 335 -3.22 -29.03 -12.49
CA VAL A 335 -3.60 -30.34 -11.97
C VAL A 335 -3.50 -30.35 -10.45
N ILE A 336 -4.55 -30.77 -9.77
CA ILE A 336 -4.59 -30.98 -8.33
C ILE A 336 -3.80 -32.25 -8.00
N VAL A 337 -2.69 -32.11 -7.30
CA VAL A 337 -1.80 -33.24 -6.91
C VAL A 337 -2.20 -33.82 -5.57
N ASP A 338 -2.61 -32.95 -4.62
CA ASP A 338 -3.08 -33.39 -3.31
C ASP A 338 -3.98 -32.31 -2.69
N ILE A 339 -4.77 -32.71 -1.69
CA ILE A 339 -5.59 -31.83 -0.87
C ILE A 339 -5.40 -32.26 0.58
N TYR A 340 -4.98 -31.33 1.43
CA TYR A 340 -4.76 -31.61 2.84
C TYR A 340 -5.27 -30.49 3.74
N LYS A 341 -5.44 -30.80 5.00
CA LYS A 341 -5.99 -29.88 5.98
C LYS A 341 -4.97 -28.83 6.39
N GLU A 342 -5.37 -27.56 6.40
CA GLU A 342 -4.55 -26.48 6.96
C GLU A 342 -4.29 -26.71 8.46
N PRO A 343 -3.06 -26.56 8.97
CA PRO A 343 -2.74 -26.90 10.37
C PRO A 343 -3.55 -26.10 11.41
N LYS A 344 -3.93 -24.86 11.09
CA LYS A 344 -4.62 -23.94 12.02
C LYS A 344 -6.12 -23.84 11.80
N ARG A 345 -6.65 -24.34 10.69
CA ARG A 345 -8.05 -24.20 10.30
C ARG A 345 -8.56 -25.52 9.75
N ASP A 346 -9.87 -25.72 9.83
CA ASP A 346 -10.52 -26.92 9.26
C ASP A 346 -10.88 -26.69 7.79
N LEU A 347 -9.89 -26.26 7.01
CA LEU A 347 -10.02 -25.88 5.60
C LEU A 347 -8.98 -26.58 4.73
N PRO A 348 -9.26 -26.82 3.44
CA PRO A 348 -8.32 -27.45 2.52
C PRO A 348 -7.23 -26.48 2.08
N ILE A 349 -6.01 -27.01 1.97
CA ILE A 349 -4.95 -26.50 1.12
C ILE A 349 -4.94 -27.37 -0.13
N ILE A 350 -4.98 -26.76 -1.30
CA ILE A 350 -4.90 -27.45 -2.59
C ILE A 350 -3.45 -27.37 -3.07
N LEU A 351 -2.81 -28.52 -3.23
CA LEU A 351 -1.48 -28.64 -3.83
C LEU A 351 -1.65 -28.86 -5.34
N CYS A 352 -1.13 -27.95 -6.14
CA CYS A 352 -1.20 -27.99 -7.59
C CYS A 352 0.18 -28.18 -8.22
N GLN A 353 0.20 -28.78 -9.40
CA GLN A 353 1.39 -28.86 -10.25
C GLN A 353 1.44 -27.67 -11.19
N ASN A 354 2.59 -26.98 -11.23
CA ASN A 354 2.81 -25.87 -12.15
C ASN A 354 2.89 -26.36 -13.61
N ASP A 355 2.35 -25.58 -14.51
CA ASP A 355 2.28 -25.89 -15.95
C ASP A 355 3.59 -25.67 -16.70
N VAL A 356 4.51 -24.88 -16.14
CA VAL A 356 5.78 -24.49 -16.81
C VAL A 356 6.90 -25.49 -16.56
N ASN A 357 7.05 -25.98 -15.32
CA ASN A 357 8.22 -26.78 -14.92
C ASN A 357 7.90 -27.89 -13.93
N HIS A 358 6.63 -28.27 -13.78
CA HIS A 358 6.14 -29.30 -12.86
C HIS A 358 6.44 -29.05 -11.36
N ALA A 359 6.96 -27.89 -10.99
CA ALA A 359 7.06 -27.49 -9.60
C ALA A 359 5.68 -27.47 -8.94
N LYS A 360 5.64 -27.71 -7.64
CA LYS A 360 4.37 -27.71 -6.90
C LYS A 360 4.15 -26.38 -6.20
N PHE A 361 2.90 -25.92 -6.16
CA PHE A 361 2.50 -24.75 -5.39
C PHE A 361 1.20 -25.00 -4.64
N GLU A 362 1.05 -24.31 -3.54
CA GLU A 362 -0.10 -24.40 -2.67
C GLU A 362 -1.04 -23.22 -2.86
N THR A 363 -2.34 -23.47 -2.76
CA THR A 363 -3.35 -22.40 -2.78
C THR A 363 -4.56 -22.76 -1.93
N ARG A 364 -5.35 -21.77 -1.60
CA ARG A 364 -6.64 -21.93 -0.95
C ARG A 364 -7.76 -21.93 -1.98
N LEU A 365 -8.87 -22.57 -1.63
CA LEU A 365 -10.07 -22.59 -2.48
C LEU A 365 -10.92 -21.33 -2.19
N SER A 366 -11.33 -20.63 -3.25
CA SER A 366 -12.25 -19.48 -3.17
C SER A 366 -13.69 -19.96 -3.17
N ALA A 367 -14.19 -20.42 -2.04
CA ALA A 367 -15.52 -21.01 -1.91
C ALA A 367 -16.09 -20.81 -0.50
N THR A 368 -17.36 -21.16 -0.28
CA THR A 368 -17.97 -21.16 1.05
C THR A 368 -17.30 -22.17 1.98
N HIS A 369 -17.42 -21.97 3.26
CA HIS A 369 -16.78 -22.83 4.26
C HIS A 369 -17.30 -24.27 4.17
N GLU A 370 -18.60 -24.44 4.00
CA GLU A 370 -19.24 -25.76 3.85
C GLU A 370 -18.71 -26.51 2.60
N TYR A 371 -18.61 -25.81 1.47
CA TYR A 371 -18.06 -26.40 0.26
C TYR A 371 -16.60 -26.78 0.40
N GLN A 372 -15.78 -25.96 1.06
CA GLN A 372 -14.39 -26.27 1.34
C GLN A 372 -14.24 -27.50 2.25
N GLN A 373 -15.09 -27.64 3.28
CA GLN A 373 -15.07 -28.83 4.15
C GLN A 373 -15.50 -30.08 3.39
N MET A 374 -16.48 -29.98 2.49
CA MET A 374 -16.88 -31.08 1.61
C MET A 374 -15.71 -31.53 0.73
N ILE A 375 -15.00 -30.59 0.10
CA ILE A 375 -13.80 -30.89 -0.71
C ILE A 375 -12.72 -31.59 0.12
N LEU A 376 -12.49 -31.16 1.34
CA LEU A 376 -11.49 -31.77 2.23
C LEU A 376 -11.87 -33.21 2.63
N ARG A 377 -13.14 -33.46 2.93
CA ARG A 377 -13.67 -34.77 3.27
C ARG A 377 -13.59 -35.75 2.09
N ASP A 378 -14.01 -35.28 0.92
CA ASP A 378 -14.16 -36.09 -0.28
C ASP A 378 -12.98 -35.90 -1.26
N LYS A 379 -11.80 -35.57 -0.73
CA LYS A 379 -10.62 -35.13 -1.51
C LYS A 379 -10.20 -36.07 -2.63
N HIS A 380 -10.43 -37.37 -2.47
CA HIS A 380 -10.07 -38.38 -3.48
C HIS A 380 -10.84 -38.21 -4.80
N LEU A 381 -11.98 -37.53 -4.80
CA LEU A 381 -12.76 -37.23 -6.00
C LEU A 381 -12.19 -36.08 -6.83
N TYR A 382 -11.30 -35.27 -6.22
CA TYR A 382 -10.78 -34.04 -6.81
C TYR A 382 -9.30 -34.10 -7.17
N ILE A 383 -8.55 -35.05 -6.60
CA ILE A 383 -7.15 -35.30 -6.98
C ILE A 383 -7.10 -35.75 -8.43
N GLY A 384 -6.20 -35.17 -9.23
CA GLY A 384 -6.08 -35.40 -10.67
C GLY A 384 -6.98 -34.52 -11.54
N LYS A 385 -7.98 -33.82 -10.95
CA LYS A 385 -8.78 -32.81 -11.67
C LYS A 385 -8.02 -31.50 -11.78
N HIS A 386 -8.56 -30.55 -12.55
CA HIS A 386 -7.97 -29.25 -12.74
C HIS A 386 -8.55 -28.21 -11.77
N LEU A 387 -7.68 -27.38 -11.24
CA LEU A 387 -8.02 -26.14 -10.56
C LEU A 387 -7.80 -24.96 -11.51
N PHE A 388 -8.86 -24.22 -11.80
CA PHE A 388 -8.75 -22.89 -12.39
C PHE A 388 -8.20 -21.93 -11.33
N VAL A 389 -7.14 -21.21 -11.68
CA VAL A 389 -6.49 -20.24 -10.80
C VAL A 389 -6.32 -18.93 -11.54
N GLU A 390 -6.92 -17.87 -11.01
CA GLU A 390 -6.65 -16.48 -11.42
C GLU A 390 -5.58 -15.90 -10.52
N PHE A 391 -4.49 -15.38 -11.08
CA PHE A 391 -3.34 -14.87 -10.33
C PHE A 391 -2.77 -13.59 -10.94
N GLY A 392 -2.01 -12.84 -10.15
CA GLY A 392 -1.46 -11.55 -10.58
C GLY A 392 -0.20 -11.68 -11.45
N GLU A 393 0.67 -12.61 -11.12
CA GLU A 393 1.96 -12.80 -11.78
C GLU A 393 2.55 -14.17 -11.44
N ARG A 394 3.63 -14.54 -12.10
CA ARG A 394 4.42 -15.72 -11.74
C ARG A 394 5.66 -15.30 -10.96
N SER A 395 5.99 -16.02 -9.91
CA SER A 395 7.08 -15.68 -8.98
C SER A 395 8.08 -16.81 -8.82
N GLY A 396 9.29 -16.41 -8.40
CA GLY A 396 10.40 -17.32 -8.15
C GLY A 396 11.06 -17.90 -9.40
N VAL A 397 12.10 -18.68 -9.19
CA VAL A 397 12.80 -19.43 -10.25
C VAL A 397 11.84 -20.44 -10.91
N GLU A 398 10.91 -20.97 -10.13
CA GLU A 398 9.93 -21.97 -10.55
C GLU A 398 8.74 -21.38 -11.29
N LYS A 399 8.63 -20.05 -11.39
CA LYS A 399 7.53 -19.33 -12.08
C LYS A 399 6.14 -19.80 -11.68
N VAL A 400 5.93 -20.08 -10.39
CA VAL A 400 4.62 -20.50 -9.86
C VAL A 400 3.64 -19.32 -9.78
N PRO A 401 2.32 -19.57 -9.86
CA PRO A 401 1.30 -18.55 -9.67
C PRO A 401 1.47 -17.82 -8.34
N PHE A 402 1.48 -16.48 -8.39
CA PHE A 402 1.65 -15.61 -7.23
C PHE A 402 0.54 -14.55 -7.20
N HIS A 403 0.20 -14.06 -6.01
CA HIS A 403 -0.96 -13.18 -5.81
C HIS A 403 -2.25 -13.81 -6.36
N ILE A 404 -2.56 -15.04 -5.94
CA ILE A 404 -3.76 -15.75 -6.36
C ILE A 404 -4.99 -14.98 -5.89
N LYS A 405 -5.89 -14.69 -6.84
CA LYS A 405 -7.09 -13.87 -6.63
C LYS A 405 -8.34 -14.73 -6.49
N GLN A 406 -8.45 -15.75 -7.33
CA GLN A 406 -9.59 -16.64 -7.39
C GLN A 406 -9.16 -18.05 -7.77
N THR A 407 -9.86 -19.04 -7.21
CA THR A 407 -9.67 -20.46 -7.56
C THR A 407 -11.03 -21.14 -7.70
N LYS A 408 -11.14 -22.08 -8.65
CA LYS A 408 -12.35 -22.86 -8.86
C LYS A 408 -11.98 -24.27 -9.37
N ILE A 409 -12.49 -25.32 -8.73
CA ILE A 409 -12.30 -26.69 -9.22
C ILE A 409 -13.16 -26.90 -10.46
N LEU A 410 -12.56 -27.46 -11.52
CA LEU A 410 -13.23 -27.84 -12.73
C LEU A 410 -13.63 -29.32 -12.65
N LEU A 411 -14.92 -29.60 -12.70
CA LEU A 411 -15.46 -30.96 -12.51
C LEU A 411 -15.56 -31.76 -13.80
N ASP A 412 -15.67 -31.07 -14.93
CA ASP A 412 -15.99 -31.67 -16.23
C ASP A 412 -14.79 -31.80 -17.19
N GLU A 413 -13.58 -31.75 -16.66
CA GLU A 413 -12.34 -31.91 -17.44
C GLU A 413 -11.43 -32.98 -16.81
#